data_4b52c3ec69821db0f6fc782c77427aae
#
_entry.id   4b52c3ec69821db0f6fc782c77427aae
#
_cell.length_a   1.000
_cell.length_b   1.000
_cell.length_c   1.000
_cell.angle_alpha   90.00
_cell.angle_beta   90.00
_cell.angle_gamma   90.00
#
_symmetry.space_group_name_H-M   'P 1'
#
loop_
_entity.id
_entity.type
_entity.pdbx_description
1 polymer ?
#
loop_
_entity_poly.entity_id
_entity_poly.type
_entity_poly.pdbx_seq_one_letter_code
_entity_poly.pdbx_strand_id
1 'polypeptide(L)'
;MRELRLPGAAPLRSAAPPRAAERPGSLRRWLAPGIGVKRWLTLFILCTALGAVGFLHFTWTGPLHPLATRWILTLNSLMDPGVLPLHAIGITVTALALLGALWSVVMLNRQLLSSTGTAPARAMDLLYEQRTLTRGPKVVALGGGTGLSRLLTGLRDSTQNTTAIVAISDDGGSSGRLRRSLDMIAPGDLTDCYAALSDSPVMARLMLHRFERGDGIQGHTFGNLMLATLSEEEGGLGEAMQDIHEVLRIRGRVYPATARPATLCARLSDGRTIQGESQFKTLVGDAHIEQVSLDPPDLPALDAALDAIRDADVIVLGPGSLYTSIIPALLVPAITEALCAASAPIVYVASLMTEPGETTGLTLEDHVDAITRHLGRTPEHVLVNSTVPSPDVMDRYHAEGAEFLTLNGASRALRGRVHTLPLIHPDLARHDPAALVHAILGLIPRRLLPVDVG
;
A
#
# COMPACT_ATOMS: atom_id res chain seq x y z
N MET A 1 -35.21 31.78 37.19
CA MET A 1 -35.40 31.47 35.79
C MET A 1 -35.12 32.73 34.96
N ARG A 2 -33.94 32.84 34.40
CA ARG A 2 -33.58 33.87 33.41
C ARG A 2 -32.87 33.12 32.30
N GLU A 3 -33.53 33.00 31.17
CA GLU A 3 -32.95 32.46 29.91
C GLU A 3 -31.85 33.40 29.44
N LEU A 4 -30.62 32.90 29.40
CA LEU A 4 -29.49 33.52 28.69
C LEU A 4 -29.58 33.11 27.20
N ARG A 5 -30.12 33.98 26.36
CA ARG A 5 -29.97 33.87 24.90
C ARG A 5 -28.54 34.23 24.51
N LEU A 6 -27.81 33.28 23.98
CA LEU A 6 -26.54 33.54 23.29
C LEU A 6 -26.83 34.24 21.94
N PRO A 7 -26.05 35.25 21.53
CA PRO A 7 -26.23 35.92 20.24
C PRO A 7 -25.84 34.97 19.08
N GLY A 8 -26.70 34.98 18.06
CA GLY A 8 -26.61 34.12 16.89
C GLY A 8 -25.27 34.25 16.17
N ALA A 9 -24.66 33.13 15.93
CA ALA A 9 -23.53 32.96 15.02
C ALA A 9 -24.07 33.28 13.59
N ALA A 10 -23.50 34.27 12.93
CA ALA A 10 -23.75 34.54 11.53
C ALA A 10 -23.25 33.35 10.69
N PRO A 11 -23.97 32.91 9.64
CA PRO A 11 -23.48 31.86 8.78
C PRO A 11 -22.18 32.30 8.09
N LEU A 12 -21.14 31.52 8.23
CA LEU A 12 -19.90 31.68 7.48
C LEU A 12 -20.27 31.64 5.99
N ARG A 13 -20.14 32.77 5.31
CA ARG A 13 -20.27 32.84 3.86
C ARG A 13 -19.24 31.88 3.27
N SER A 14 -19.72 30.88 2.57
CA SER A 14 -18.94 30.08 1.65
C SER A 14 -18.11 31.03 0.78
N ALA A 15 -16.81 31.12 1.05
CA ALA A 15 -15.88 31.75 0.14
C ALA A 15 -15.82 30.88 -1.11
N ALA A 16 -16.28 31.42 -2.24
CA ALA A 16 -16.11 30.76 -3.52
C ALA A 16 -14.64 30.34 -3.68
N PRO A 17 -14.36 29.13 -4.17
CA PRO A 17 -12.98 28.67 -4.35
C PRO A 17 -12.23 29.70 -5.20
N PRO A 18 -10.98 30.03 -4.86
CA PRO A 18 -10.17 30.97 -5.64
C PRO A 18 -10.14 30.42 -7.08
N ARG A 19 -10.58 31.24 -8.03
CA ARG A 19 -10.50 30.93 -9.45
C ARG A 19 -9.10 30.37 -9.71
N ALA A 20 -9.05 29.15 -10.23
CA ALA A 20 -7.81 28.51 -10.63
C ALA A 20 -7.05 29.46 -11.53
N ALA A 21 -5.99 30.09 -10.98
CA ALA A 21 -5.09 30.89 -11.77
C ALA A 21 -4.54 29.97 -12.85
N GLU A 22 -4.70 30.33 -14.11
CA GLU A 22 -4.16 29.58 -15.26
C GLU A 22 -2.72 29.21 -14.94
N ARG A 23 -2.46 27.94 -14.75
CA ARG A 23 -1.12 27.43 -14.44
C ARG A 23 -0.24 27.74 -15.65
N PRO A 24 0.77 28.62 -15.52
CA PRO A 24 1.64 28.94 -16.66
C PRO A 24 2.25 27.65 -17.20
N GLY A 25 2.24 27.49 -18.53
CA GLY A 25 2.68 26.29 -19.22
C GLY A 25 4.04 25.80 -18.70
N SER A 26 4.24 24.49 -18.66
CA SER A 26 5.38 23.81 -18.02
C SER A 26 6.75 24.45 -18.39
N LEU A 27 6.95 24.88 -19.62
CA LEU A 27 8.18 25.54 -20.08
C LEU A 27 8.48 26.88 -19.37
N ARG A 28 7.45 27.71 -19.07
CA ARG A 28 7.64 28.97 -18.36
C ARG A 28 8.07 28.77 -16.91
N ARG A 29 7.65 27.69 -16.26
CA ARG A 29 8.09 27.34 -14.89
C ARG A 29 9.56 26.91 -14.86
N TRP A 30 10.03 26.17 -15.86
CA TRP A 30 11.44 25.78 -16.01
C TRP A 30 12.37 26.97 -16.23
N LEU A 31 11.86 28.03 -16.83
CA LEU A 31 12.60 29.28 -17.13
C LEU A 31 12.45 30.36 -16.04
N ALA A 32 11.78 30.09 -14.91
CA ALA A 32 11.63 31.05 -13.82
C ALA A 32 12.99 31.41 -13.14
N PRO A 33 13.20 32.66 -12.69
CA PRO A 33 14.41 33.02 -11.97
C PRO A 33 14.50 32.25 -10.64
N GLY A 34 15.69 31.74 -10.31
CA GLY A 34 15.94 31.06 -9.03
C GLY A 34 16.16 29.55 -9.13
N ILE A 35 15.73 28.85 -10.20
CA ILE A 35 15.83 27.38 -10.31
C ILE A 35 17.25 26.91 -10.69
N GLY A 36 18.16 27.82 -11.06
CA GLY A 36 19.58 27.48 -11.38
C GLY A 36 19.79 26.61 -12.63
N VAL A 37 18.72 26.06 -13.22
CA VAL A 37 18.74 25.17 -14.38
C VAL A 37 19.21 25.89 -15.64
N LYS A 38 18.89 27.18 -15.78
CA LYS A 38 19.21 28.00 -16.97
C LYS A 38 20.66 27.97 -17.34
N ARG A 39 21.57 28.18 -16.36
CA ARG A 39 23.01 28.23 -16.61
C ARG A 39 23.56 26.94 -17.19
N TRP A 40 23.08 25.80 -16.72
CA TRP A 40 23.52 24.50 -17.21
C TRP A 40 22.89 24.13 -18.56
N LEU A 41 21.63 24.48 -18.77
CA LEU A 41 20.97 24.36 -20.06
C LEU A 41 21.63 25.22 -21.12
N THR A 42 21.98 26.49 -20.79
CA THR A 42 22.71 27.38 -21.70
C THR A 42 24.09 26.84 -22.00
N LEU A 43 24.83 26.36 -21.01
CA LEU A 43 26.12 25.71 -21.21
C LEU A 43 26.01 24.46 -22.11
N PHE A 44 25.01 23.64 -21.90
CA PHE A 44 24.75 22.46 -22.74
C PHE A 44 24.50 22.84 -24.21
N ILE A 45 23.63 23.82 -24.45
CA ILE A 45 23.34 24.33 -25.80
C ILE A 45 24.60 24.89 -26.44
N LEU A 46 25.39 25.69 -25.69
CA LEU A 46 26.61 26.27 -26.20
C LEU A 46 27.65 25.20 -26.54
N CYS A 47 27.86 24.22 -25.67
CA CYS A 47 28.77 23.11 -25.92
C CYS A 47 28.33 22.24 -27.09
N THR A 48 27.02 21.99 -27.24
CA THR A 48 26.48 21.24 -28.36
C THR A 48 26.68 22.01 -29.70
N ALA A 49 26.43 23.31 -29.71
CA ALA A 49 26.67 24.15 -30.87
C ALA A 49 28.15 24.18 -31.26
N LEU A 50 29.06 24.31 -30.25
CA LEU A 50 30.50 24.28 -30.49
C LEU A 50 30.97 22.93 -31.03
N GLY A 51 30.41 21.85 -30.47
CA GLY A 51 30.65 20.47 -30.96
C GLY A 51 30.20 20.28 -32.41
N ALA A 52 29.03 20.82 -32.75
CA ALA A 52 28.52 20.79 -34.15
C ALA A 52 29.42 21.56 -35.11
N VAL A 53 29.94 22.72 -34.66
CA VAL A 53 30.94 23.50 -35.46
C VAL A 53 32.25 22.72 -35.61
N GLY A 54 32.74 22.10 -34.54
CA GLY A 54 33.93 21.25 -34.61
C GLY A 54 33.74 20.02 -35.48
N PHE A 55 32.58 19.38 -35.43
CA PHE A 55 32.24 18.25 -36.31
C PHE A 55 32.09 18.65 -37.78
N LEU A 56 31.47 19.80 -38.06
CA LEU A 56 31.41 20.37 -39.41
C LEU A 56 32.80 20.70 -39.95
N HIS A 57 33.68 21.20 -39.09
CA HIS A 57 35.06 21.47 -39.44
C HIS A 57 35.83 20.17 -39.74
N PHE A 58 35.53 19.10 -39.02
CA PHE A 58 36.19 17.79 -39.25
C PHE A 58 35.69 17.07 -40.49
N THR A 59 34.39 17.10 -40.77
CA THR A 59 33.77 16.25 -41.81
C THR A 59 33.80 16.82 -43.21
N TRP A 60 34.12 18.08 -43.42
CA TRP A 60 34.36 18.76 -44.73
C TRP A 60 33.52 18.39 -45.98
N THR A 61 32.65 17.42 -45.94
CA THR A 61 31.97 16.83 -47.10
C THR A 61 30.48 17.15 -47.19
N GLY A 62 29.91 18.03 -46.37
CA GLY A 62 28.49 18.32 -46.32
C GLY A 62 28.05 19.48 -47.25
N PRO A 63 26.73 19.69 -47.44
CA PRO A 63 26.16 20.77 -48.26
C PRO A 63 26.49 22.17 -47.75
N LEU A 64 27.04 22.32 -46.55
CA LEU A 64 27.52 23.58 -45.98
C LEU A 64 29.00 23.85 -46.26
N HIS A 65 29.66 23.01 -47.02
CA HIS A 65 31.08 23.13 -47.40
C HIS A 65 31.50 24.53 -47.88
N PRO A 66 30.79 25.27 -48.72
CA PRO A 66 31.22 26.57 -49.17
C PRO A 66 31.19 27.64 -48.08
N LEU A 67 30.26 27.51 -47.13
CA LEU A 67 30.20 28.39 -45.93
C LEU A 67 31.30 28.01 -44.91
N ALA A 68 31.50 26.73 -44.65
CA ALA A 68 32.57 26.21 -43.80
C ALA A 68 33.96 26.58 -44.38
N THR A 69 34.14 26.50 -45.70
CA THR A 69 35.36 26.89 -46.40
C THR A 69 35.69 28.36 -46.18
N ARG A 70 34.72 29.28 -46.30
CA ARG A 70 34.94 30.71 -46.06
C ARG A 70 35.35 30.97 -44.62
N TRP A 71 34.64 30.38 -43.63
CA TRP A 71 34.99 30.54 -42.22
C TRP A 71 36.38 29.97 -41.89
N ILE A 72 36.75 28.86 -42.44
CA ILE A 72 38.04 28.22 -42.24
C ILE A 72 39.18 29.05 -42.86
N LEU A 73 38.97 29.56 -44.08
CA LEU A 73 39.96 30.46 -44.69
C LEU A 73 40.16 31.73 -43.88
N THR A 74 39.08 32.28 -43.32
CA THR A 74 39.16 33.44 -42.42
C THR A 74 39.91 33.13 -41.11
N LEU A 75 39.59 31.98 -40.49
CA LEU A 75 40.30 31.50 -39.28
C LEU A 75 41.77 31.17 -39.60
N ASN A 76 42.03 30.56 -40.74
CA ASN A 76 43.39 30.20 -41.14
C ASN A 76 44.25 31.44 -41.49
N SER A 77 43.64 32.55 -41.93
CA SER A 77 44.34 33.82 -42.12
C SER A 77 44.68 34.56 -40.80
N LEU A 78 44.05 34.17 -39.71
CA LEU A 78 44.28 34.67 -38.37
C LEU A 78 45.26 33.83 -37.54
N MET A 79 45.59 32.62 -37.97
CA MET A 79 46.44 31.66 -37.26
C MET A 79 47.68 31.32 -38.11
N ASP A 80 48.88 31.41 -37.50
CA ASP A 80 50.13 31.05 -38.14
C ASP A 80 50.15 29.51 -38.45
N PRO A 81 50.23 29.08 -39.75
CA PRO A 81 50.07 27.66 -40.11
C PRO A 81 51.21 26.72 -39.68
N GLY A 82 52.24 27.26 -38.97
CA GLY A 82 53.38 26.49 -38.51
C GLY A 82 53.22 25.78 -37.16
N VAL A 83 52.12 26.05 -36.40
CA VAL A 83 52.08 25.67 -34.98
C VAL A 83 51.16 24.46 -34.69
N LEU A 84 50.06 24.26 -35.40
CA LEU A 84 49.15 23.08 -35.22
C LEU A 84 48.35 22.75 -36.49
N PRO A 85 48.26 21.48 -36.88
CA PRO A 85 47.42 21.09 -38.03
C PRO A 85 45.93 21.32 -37.77
N LEU A 86 45.20 21.92 -38.70
CA LEU A 86 43.81 22.34 -38.59
C LEU A 86 42.86 21.20 -38.06
N HIS A 87 43.13 19.96 -38.43
CA HIS A 87 42.35 18.81 -37.97
C HIS A 87 42.54 18.52 -36.48
N ALA A 88 43.72 18.80 -35.92
CA ALA A 88 43.96 18.69 -34.46
C ALA A 88 43.13 19.70 -33.66
N ILE A 89 43.00 20.92 -34.18
CA ILE A 89 42.15 21.97 -33.57
C ILE A 89 40.69 21.51 -33.57
N GLY A 90 40.17 20.97 -34.70
CA GLY A 90 38.82 20.49 -34.81
C GLY A 90 38.50 19.31 -33.82
N ILE A 91 39.43 18.38 -33.69
CA ILE A 91 39.34 17.28 -32.73
C ILE A 91 39.33 17.81 -31.30
N THR A 92 40.21 18.71 -30.97
CA THR A 92 40.33 19.30 -29.62
C THR A 92 39.04 20.05 -29.22
N VAL A 93 38.51 20.89 -30.14
CA VAL A 93 37.28 21.69 -29.89
C VAL A 93 36.11 20.73 -29.70
N THR A 94 35.99 19.68 -30.55
CA THR A 94 34.92 18.68 -30.42
C THR A 94 35.01 17.93 -29.09
N ALA A 95 36.20 17.47 -28.72
CA ALA A 95 36.42 16.78 -27.46
C ALA A 95 36.09 17.68 -26.24
N LEU A 96 36.50 18.92 -26.23
CA LEU A 96 36.17 19.88 -25.18
C LEU A 96 34.67 20.18 -25.11
N ALA A 97 34.00 20.30 -26.27
CA ALA A 97 32.55 20.48 -26.33
C ALA A 97 31.78 19.28 -25.77
N LEU A 98 32.19 18.05 -26.11
CA LEU A 98 31.61 16.84 -25.58
C LEU A 98 31.81 16.72 -24.06
N LEU A 99 33.01 17.02 -23.57
CA LEU A 99 33.31 17.05 -22.13
C LEU A 99 32.49 18.12 -21.40
N GLY A 100 32.32 19.28 -21.97
CA GLY A 100 31.49 20.36 -21.43
C GLY A 100 30.02 20.02 -21.41
N ALA A 101 29.51 19.37 -22.46
CA ALA A 101 28.15 18.88 -22.51
C ALA A 101 27.89 17.80 -21.44
N LEU A 102 28.80 16.83 -21.34
CA LEU A 102 28.70 15.78 -20.30
C LEU A 102 28.73 16.39 -18.89
N TRP A 103 29.68 17.31 -18.65
CA TRP A 103 29.76 18.03 -17.37
C TRP A 103 28.48 18.82 -17.07
N SER A 104 27.91 19.49 -18.04
CA SER A 104 26.65 20.23 -17.93
C SER A 104 25.48 19.31 -17.53
N VAL A 105 25.35 18.11 -18.16
CA VAL A 105 24.33 17.12 -17.82
C VAL A 105 24.52 16.61 -16.41
N VAL A 106 25.76 16.29 -16.02
CA VAL A 106 26.06 15.83 -14.65
C VAL A 106 25.71 16.90 -13.61
N MET A 107 26.06 18.16 -13.86
CA MET A 107 25.76 19.27 -12.94
C MET A 107 24.26 19.59 -12.90
N LEU A 108 23.56 19.52 -14.04
CA LEU A 108 22.11 19.67 -14.06
C LEU A 108 21.42 18.58 -13.23
N ASN A 109 21.81 17.32 -13.40
CA ASN A 109 21.28 16.20 -12.60
C ASN A 109 21.60 16.39 -11.11
N ARG A 110 22.83 16.76 -10.75
CA ARG A 110 23.18 17.03 -9.34
C ARG A 110 22.35 18.16 -8.75
N GLN A 111 22.07 19.22 -9.51
CA GLN A 111 21.28 20.34 -9.02
C GLN A 111 19.79 20.01 -8.89
N LEU A 112 19.24 19.23 -9.81
CA LEU A 112 17.86 18.74 -9.72
C LEU A 112 17.69 17.80 -8.50
N LEU A 113 18.64 16.89 -8.28
CA LEU A 113 18.62 15.97 -7.15
C LEU A 113 18.89 16.69 -5.81
N SER A 114 19.73 17.72 -5.78
CA SER A 114 19.99 18.50 -4.55
C SER A 114 18.78 19.34 -4.11
N SER A 115 17.90 19.71 -5.04
CA SER A 115 16.66 20.44 -4.71
C SER A 115 15.65 19.57 -3.96
N THR A 116 15.79 18.24 -4.00
CA THR A 116 14.96 17.28 -3.25
C THR A 116 15.48 16.96 -1.85
N GLY A 117 16.62 17.57 -1.44
CA GLY A 117 17.23 17.36 -0.12
C GLY A 117 17.91 15.99 0.07
N THR A 118 17.99 15.16 -0.97
CA THR A 118 18.59 13.81 -0.93
C THR A 118 19.95 13.79 -1.62
N ALA A 119 20.92 13.06 -1.04
CA ALA A 119 22.21 12.84 -1.70
C ALA A 119 22.01 12.07 -3.03
N PRO A 120 22.73 12.38 -4.11
CA PRO A 120 22.53 11.77 -5.43
C PRO A 120 22.57 10.23 -5.45
N ALA A 121 23.47 9.63 -4.67
CA ALA A 121 23.54 8.17 -4.54
C ALA A 121 22.26 7.60 -3.93
N ARG A 122 21.79 8.20 -2.85
CA ARG A 122 20.56 7.79 -2.17
C ARG A 122 19.30 8.02 -3.02
N ALA A 123 19.31 9.06 -3.87
CA ALA A 123 18.22 9.30 -4.82
C ALA A 123 18.16 8.21 -5.91
N MET A 124 19.30 7.72 -6.40
CA MET A 124 19.34 6.60 -7.34
C MET A 124 18.86 5.31 -6.71
N ASP A 125 19.28 5.01 -5.48
CA ASP A 125 18.82 3.83 -4.73
C ASP A 125 17.31 3.89 -4.51
N LEU A 126 16.77 5.04 -4.11
CA LEU A 126 15.32 5.24 -3.95
C LEU A 126 14.55 5.10 -5.27
N LEU A 127 15.08 5.62 -6.39
CA LEU A 127 14.46 5.46 -7.70
C LEU A 127 14.49 4.01 -8.18
N TYR A 128 15.58 3.30 -7.92
CA TYR A 128 15.70 1.88 -8.26
C TYR A 128 14.73 1.05 -7.43
N GLU A 129 14.71 1.25 -6.10
CA GLU A 129 13.77 0.62 -5.19
C GLU A 129 12.33 0.90 -5.60
N GLN A 130 11.97 2.16 -5.85
CA GLN A 130 10.63 2.55 -6.28
C GLN A 130 10.23 1.88 -7.60
N ARG A 131 11.14 1.80 -8.60
CA ARG A 131 10.87 1.11 -9.86
C ARG A 131 10.70 -0.39 -9.69
N THR A 132 11.48 -1.01 -8.81
CA THR A 132 11.40 -2.44 -8.52
C THR A 132 10.08 -2.76 -7.83
N LEU A 133 9.71 -2.00 -6.80
CA LEU A 133 8.46 -2.17 -6.07
C LEU A 133 7.22 -1.92 -6.96
N THR A 134 7.28 -0.95 -7.88
CA THR A 134 6.17 -0.67 -8.82
C THR A 134 5.92 -1.81 -9.81
N ARG A 135 6.96 -2.60 -10.12
CA ARG A 135 6.86 -3.78 -10.99
C ARG A 135 6.55 -5.07 -10.23
N GLY A 136 6.48 -5.00 -8.90
CA GLY A 136 6.15 -6.13 -8.05
C GLY A 136 4.76 -6.69 -8.33
N PRO A 137 4.47 -7.93 -7.85
CA PRO A 137 3.20 -8.58 -8.07
C PRO A 137 2.04 -7.80 -7.43
N LYS A 138 0.86 -7.93 -8.03
CA LYS A 138 -0.41 -7.38 -7.52
C LYS A 138 -0.96 -8.34 -6.46
N VAL A 139 -0.88 -7.94 -5.21
CA VAL A 139 -1.33 -8.73 -4.07
C VAL A 139 -2.60 -8.12 -3.51
N VAL A 140 -3.68 -8.89 -3.45
CA VAL A 140 -4.90 -8.50 -2.76
C VAL A 140 -4.99 -9.28 -1.45
N ALA A 141 -5.07 -8.59 -0.32
CA ALA A 141 -5.16 -9.20 1.00
C ALA A 141 -6.51 -8.84 1.66
N LEU A 142 -7.27 -9.86 2.06
CA LEU A 142 -8.59 -9.70 2.69
C LEU A 142 -8.52 -10.12 4.17
N GLY A 143 -9.15 -9.34 5.04
CA GLY A 143 -9.20 -9.62 6.47
C GLY A 143 -9.43 -8.37 7.31
N GLY A 144 -8.88 -8.36 8.52
CA GLY A 144 -8.98 -7.22 9.45
C GLY A 144 -7.94 -7.31 10.56
N GLY A 145 -7.91 -6.29 11.40
CA GLY A 145 -7.13 -6.23 12.63
C GLY A 145 -5.62 -6.33 12.49
N THR A 146 -4.98 -6.69 13.60
CA THR A 146 -3.52 -6.75 13.73
C THR A 146 -2.87 -7.83 12.87
N GLY A 147 -3.61 -8.89 12.51
CA GLY A 147 -3.09 -9.96 11.66
C GLY A 147 -2.82 -9.46 10.25
N LEU A 148 -3.81 -8.87 9.62
CA LEU A 148 -3.70 -8.28 8.27
C LEU A 148 -2.64 -7.16 8.24
N SER A 149 -2.64 -6.25 9.22
CA SER A 149 -1.68 -5.14 9.27
C SER A 149 -0.21 -5.62 9.32
N ARG A 150 0.06 -6.77 9.94
CA ARG A 150 1.40 -7.39 9.92
C ARG A 150 1.80 -7.89 8.54
N LEU A 151 0.90 -8.57 7.84
CA LEU A 151 1.14 -8.96 6.45
C LEU A 151 1.43 -7.74 5.59
N LEU A 152 0.63 -6.68 5.72
CA LEU A 152 0.80 -5.43 4.97
C LEU A 152 2.14 -4.75 5.26
N THR A 153 2.62 -4.79 6.50
CA THR A 153 3.96 -4.28 6.86
C THR A 153 5.06 -4.97 6.06
N GLY A 154 4.98 -6.29 5.89
CA GLY A 154 5.94 -7.04 5.08
C GLY A 154 5.77 -6.78 3.57
N LEU A 155 4.53 -6.73 3.08
CA LEU A 155 4.22 -6.47 1.67
C LEU A 155 4.67 -5.07 1.23
N ARG A 156 4.55 -4.05 2.08
CA ARG A 156 5.00 -2.68 1.81
C ARG A 156 6.45 -2.62 1.31
N ASP A 157 7.31 -3.49 1.85
CA ASP A 157 8.73 -3.54 1.50
C ASP A 157 9.03 -4.45 0.28
N SER A 158 8.01 -5.14 -0.24
CA SER A 158 8.16 -6.12 -1.34
C SER A 158 7.46 -5.70 -2.64
N THR A 159 6.34 -4.96 -2.56
CA THR A 159 5.60 -4.47 -3.73
C THR A 159 4.79 -3.20 -3.39
N GLN A 160 4.64 -2.32 -4.38
CA GLN A 160 3.72 -1.17 -4.26
C GLN A 160 2.29 -1.53 -4.73
N ASN A 161 2.10 -2.71 -5.33
CA ASN A 161 0.83 -3.15 -5.90
C ASN A 161 0.00 -3.96 -4.91
N THR A 162 0.03 -3.56 -3.62
CA THR A 162 -0.75 -4.19 -2.56
C THR A 162 -2.09 -3.49 -2.42
N THR A 163 -3.17 -4.27 -2.37
CA THR A 163 -4.51 -3.78 -2.01
C THR A 163 -5.03 -4.58 -0.81
N ALA A 164 -5.35 -3.89 0.26
CA ALA A 164 -6.05 -4.46 1.42
C ALA A 164 -7.56 -4.24 1.28
N ILE A 165 -8.35 -5.29 1.44
CA ILE A 165 -9.81 -5.23 1.55
C ILE A 165 -10.17 -5.63 2.98
N VAL A 166 -10.71 -4.67 3.74
CA VAL A 166 -10.78 -4.73 5.20
C VAL A 166 -12.22 -4.98 5.64
N ALA A 167 -12.41 -5.90 6.57
CA ALA A 167 -13.67 -6.10 7.26
C ALA A 167 -14.08 -4.83 8.02
N ILE A 168 -15.40 -4.61 8.13
CA ILE A 168 -15.94 -3.35 8.70
C ILE A 168 -16.87 -3.60 9.90
N SER A 169 -16.93 -4.84 10.39
CA SER A 169 -17.93 -5.30 11.36
C SER A 169 -17.56 -5.04 12.82
N ASP A 170 -16.33 -4.57 13.13
CA ASP A 170 -15.89 -4.29 14.49
C ASP A 170 -16.84 -3.29 15.19
N ASP A 171 -17.51 -3.74 16.24
CA ASP A 171 -18.43 -2.95 17.06
C ASP A 171 -17.91 -2.74 18.48
N GLY A 172 -16.68 -3.13 18.75
CA GLY A 172 -16.00 -3.01 20.04
C GLY A 172 -15.29 -1.67 20.25
N GLY A 173 -14.92 -1.41 21.47
CA GLY A 173 -14.00 -0.33 21.90
C GLY A 173 -14.24 1.03 21.25
N SER A 174 -13.19 1.59 20.68
CA SER A 174 -13.19 2.89 19.98
C SER A 174 -14.01 2.88 18.71
N SER A 175 -13.84 1.84 17.86
CA SER A 175 -14.51 1.68 16.59
C SER A 175 -16.03 1.62 16.77
N GLY A 176 -16.50 0.79 17.71
CA GLY A 176 -17.94 0.66 17.99
C GLY A 176 -18.57 1.93 18.54
N ARG A 177 -17.83 2.76 19.32
CA ARG A 177 -18.35 4.06 19.78
C ARG A 177 -18.55 5.03 18.60
N LEU A 178 -17.53 5.19 17.73
CA LEU A 178 -17.62 6.07 16.57
C LEU A 178 -18.68 5.60 15.59
N ARG A 179 -18.73 4.29 15.30
CA ARG A 179 -19.75 3.69 14.45
C ARG A 179 -21.17 4.05 14.90
N ARG A 180 -21.47 3.92 16.21
CA ARG A 180 -22.79 4.23 16.76
C ARG A 180 -23.11 5.72 16.83
N SER A 181 -22.10 6.57 17.05
CA SER A 181 -22.32 8.01 17.23
C SER A 181 -22.39 8.78 15.90
N LEU A 182 -21.69 8.30 14.85
CA LEU A 182 -21.56 8.97 13.56
C LEU A 182 -22.20 8.20 12.39
N ASP A 183 -22.84 7.05 12.66
CA ASP A 183 -23.43 6.16 11.65
C ASP A 183 -22.45 5.82 10.50
N MET A 184 -21.20 5.51 10.85
CA MET A 184 -20.14 5.21 9.92
C MET A 184 -19.68 3.74 10.04
N ILE A 185 -18.90 3.25 9.08
CA ILE A 185 -18.24 1.95 9.20
C ILE A 185 -17.15 2.00 10.28
N ALA A 186 -16.80 0.84 10.84
CA ALA A 186 -15.79 0.71 11.87
C ALA A 186 -14.39 1.15 11.37
N PRO A 187 -13.75 2.18 11.95
CA PRO A 187 -12.48 2.68 11.42
C PRO A 187 -11.23 1.95 11.96
N GLY A 188 -11.37 1.08 12.95
CA GLY A 188 -10.22 0.50 13.68
C GLY A 188 -9.28 -0.30 12.78
N ASP A 189 -9.79 -1.31 12.11
CA ASP A 189 -9.02 -2.18 11.23
C ASP A 189 -8.44 -1.42 10.03
N LEU A 190 -9.19 -0.45 9.51
CA LEU A 190 -8.70 0.46 8.48
C LEU A 190 -7.50 1.29 8.97
N THR A 191 -7.60 1.83 10.19
CA THR A 191 -6.51 2.58 10.83
C THR A 191 -5.23 1.74 10.94
N ASP A 192 -5.35 0.49 11.36
CA ASP A 192 -4.22 -0.44 11.48
C ASP A 192 -3.58 -0.73 10.11
N CYS A 193 -4.40 -0.94 9.08
CA CYS A 193 -3.94 -1.17 7.71
C CYS A 193 -3.27 0.07 7.10
N TYR A 194 -3.83 1.26 7.29
CA TYR A 194 -3.23 2.51 6.85
C TYR A 194 -1.90 2.77 7.54
N ALA A 195 -1.80 2.55 8.85
CA ALA A 195 -0.56 2.69 9.60
C ALA A 195 0.51 1.72 9.10
N ALA A 196 0.15 0.48 8.79
CA ALA A 196 1.07 -0.55 8.28
C ALA A 196 1.65 -0.19 6.89
N LEU A 197 0.85 0.41 6.02
CA LEU A 197 1.26 0.80 4.66
C LEU A 197 1.86 2.21 4.57
N SER A 198 1.84 3.01 5.65
CA SER A 198 2.36 4.38 5.63
C SER A 198 3.87 4.42 5.41
N ASP A 199 4.32 5.29 4.50
CA ASP A 199 5.72 5.59 4.26
C ASP A 199 6.37 6.40 5.39
N SER A 200 5.54 7.02 6.25
CA SER A 200 5.99 7.84 7.35
C SER A 200 5.90 7.09 8.68
N PRO A 201 7.04 6.69 9.28
CA PRO A 201 7.03 6.07 10.62
C PRO A 201 6.42 6.96 11.70
N VAL A 202 6.48 8.28 11.52
CA VAL A 202 5.88 9.24 12.45
C VAL A 202 4.36 9.21 12.31
N MET A 203 3.85 9.23 11.08
CA MET A 203 2.41 9.17 10.83
C MET A 203 1.83 7.82 11.29
N ALA A 204 2.50 6.70 11.01
CA ALA A 204 2.08 5.39 11.50
C ALA A 204 1.95 5.35 13.03
N ARG A 205 2.92 5.91 13.77
CA ARG A 205 2.84 6.01 15.23
C ARG A 205 1.71 6.93 15.69
N LEU A 206 1.49 8.05 15.02
CA LEU A 206 0.41 8.98 15.35
C LEU A 206 -0.95 8.32 15.15
N MET A 207 -1.15 7.63 14.04
CA MET A 207 -2.41 6.92 13.78
C MET A 207 -2.74 5.91 14.86
N LEU A 208 -1.76 5.16 15.34
CA LEU A 208 -1.94 4.15 16.36
C LEU A 208 -1.91 4.72 17.81
N HIS A 209 -1.64 6.04 17.95
CA HIS A 209 -1.64 6.67 19.27
C HIS A 209 -3.04 6.65 19.87
N ARG A 210 -3.19 5.99 21.02
CA ARG A 210 -4.44 5.91 21.77
C ARG A 210 -4.43 6.93 22.90
N PHE A 211 -5.46 7.75 22.95
CA PHE A 211 -5.61 8.75 24.01
C PHE A 211 -5.91 8.06 25.35
N GLU A 212 -5.03 8.24 26.33
CA GLU A 212 -5.18 7.68 27.67
C GLU A 212 -6.07 8.54 28.57
N ARG A 213 -6.25 9.80 28.22
CA ARG A 213 -6.99 10.81 28.99
C ARG A 213 -7.67 11.81 28.06
N GLY A 214 -8.62 12.55 28.57
CA GLY A 214 -9.41 13.55 27.85
C GLY A 214 -10.87 13.13 27.77
N ASP A 215 -11.77 13.97 28.26
CA ASP A 215 -13.20 13.70 28.22
C ASP A 215 -13.69 13.59 26.78
N GLY A 216 -14.43 12.53 26.48
CA GLY A 216 -14.94 12.21 25.14
C GLY A 216 -13.94 11.56 24.18
N ILE A 217 -12.62 11.76 24.32
CA ILE A 217 -11.61 11.19 23.40
C ILE A 217 -10.84 10.01 23.99
N GLN A 218 -10.92 9.79 25.31
CA GLN A 218 -10.23 8.68 25.97
C GLN A 218 -10.58 7.34 25.34
N GLY A 219 -9.54 6.54 25.08
CA GLY A 219 -9.66 5.21 24.46
C GLY A 219 -9.82 5.25 22.94
N HIS A 220 -9.97 6.41 22.30
CA HIS A 220 -9.91 6.54 20.84
C HIS A 220 -8.45 6.59 20.35
N THR A 221 -8.19 6.05 19.15
CA THR A 221 -6.92 6.30 18.47
C THR A 221 -7.02 7.57 17.64
N PHE A 222 -5.89 8.27 17.46
CA PHE A 222 -5.85 9.43 16.57
C PHE A 222 -6.33 9.06 15.14
N GLY A 223 -5.90 7.91 14.63
CA GLY A 223 -6.30 7.44 13.31
C GLY A 223 -7.81 7.24 13.18
N ASN A 224 -8.46 6.66 14.18
CA ASN A 224 -9.92 6.50 14.17
C ASN A 224 -10.65 7.84 14.14
N LEU A 225 -10.17 8.82 14.90
CA LEU A 225 -10.75 10.17 14.91
C LEU A 225 -10.50 10.88 13.57
N MET A 226 -9.31 10.73 13.00
CA MET A 226 -8.97 11.31 11.70
C MET A 226 -9.84 10.73 10.58
N LEU A 227 -10.03 9.41 10.53
CA LEU A 227 -10.91 8.77 9.54
C LEU A 227 -12.37 9.20 9.72
N ALA A 228 -12.84 9.35 10.96
CA ALA A 228 -14.17 9.85 11.25
C ALA A 228 -14.35 11.29 10.74
N THR A 229 -13.38 12.17 10.99
CA THR A 229 -13.43 13.56 10.52
C THR A 229 -13.50 13.65 8.99
N LEU A 230 -12.61 12.91 8.30
CA LEU A 230 -12.59 12.90 6.83
C LEU A 230 -13.90 12.32 6.25
N SER A 231 -14.47 11.31 6.90
CA SER A 231 -15.76 10.74 6.52
C SER A 231 -16.90 11.75 6.64
N GLU A 232 -16.91 12.59 7.68
CA GLU A 232 -17.91 13.65 7.84
C GLU A 232 -17.75 14.77 6.81
N GLU A 233 -16.52 15.19 6.52
CA GLU A 233 -16.25 16.28 5.58
C GLU A 233 -16.61 15.91 4.13
N GLU A 234 -16.36 14.65 3.72
CA GLU A 234 -16.60 14.19 2.35
C GLU A 234 -17.95 13.50 2.16
N GLY A 235 -18.76 13.40 3.21
CA GLY A 235 -20.09 12.79 3.14
C GLY A 235 -20.10 11.26 3.16
N GLY A 236 -18.96 10.65 3.46
CA GLY A 236 -18.78 9.20 3.62
C GLY A 236 -17.33 8.76 3.54
N LEU A 237 -17.03 7.62 4.14
CA LEU A 237 -15.65 7.12 4.13
C LEU A 237 -15.21 6.64 2.73
N GLY A 238 -16.16 6.20 1.89
CA GLY A 238 -15.89 5.81 0.50
C GLY A 238 -15.39 6.98 -0.35
N GLU A 239 -15.99 8.14 -0.18
CA GLU A 239 -15.64 9.40 -0.84
C GLU A 239 -14.29 9.93 -0.33
N ALA A 240 -14.03 9.81 0.98
CA ALA A 240 -12.80 10.26 1.62
C ALA A 240 -11.55 9.41 1.27
N MET A 241 -11.72 8.23 0.66
CA MET A 241 -10.61 7.30 0.41
C MET A 241 -9.42 7.90 -0.33
N GLN A 242 -9.68 8.72 -1.35
CA GLN A 242 -8.62 9.32 -2.14
C GLN A 242 -7.78 10.30 -1.33
N ASP A 243 -8.43 11.13 -0.52
CA ASP A 243 -7.77 12.12 0.33
C ASP A 243 -6.97 11.43 1.45
N ILE A 244 -7.52 10.37 2.02
CA ILE A 244 -6.83 9.54 3.01
C ILE A 244 -5.53 8.97 2.43
N HIS A 245 -5.57 8.41 1.22
CA HIS A 245 -4.38 7.85 0.56
C HIS A 245 -3.31 8.91 0.28
N GLU A 246 -3.72 10.13 -0.11
CA GLU A 246 -2.82 11.25 -0.38
C GLU A 246 -2.16 11.78 0.90
N VAL A 247 -2.96 12.02 1.95
CA VAL A 247 -2.49 12.55 3.24
C VAL A 247 -1.52 11.58 3.92
N LEU A 248 -1.86 10.28 3.92
CA LEU A 248 -1.06 9.27 4.62
C LEU A 248 0.14 8.77 3.82
N ARG A 249 0.22 9.07 2.52
CA ARG A 249 1.30 8.60 1.63
C ARG A 249 1.57 7.11 1.78
N ILE A 250 0.53 6.31 1.60
CA ILE A 250 0.64 4.86 1.75
C ILE A 250 1.24 4.18 0.51
N ARG A 251 1.98 3.11 0.73
CA ARG A 251 2.44 2.19 -0.33
C ARG A 251 1.39 1.11 -0.55
N GLY A 252 0.57 1.28 -1.55
CA GLY A 252 -0.56 0.39 -1.83
C GLY A 252 -1.90 1.09 -1.67
N ARG A 253 -2.94 0.31 -1.46
CA ARG A 253 -4.32 0.78 -1.31
C ARG A 253 -5.01 0.05 -0.18
N VAL A 254 -5.93 0.72 0.51
CA VAL A 254 -6.77 0.14 1.55
C VAL A 254 -8.21 0.52 1.24
N TYR A 255 -9.06 -0.48 1.13
CA TYR A 255 -10.49 -0.30 0.90
C TYR A 255 -11.29 -1.07 1.96
N PRO A 256 -12.38 -0.54 2.48
CA PRO A 256 -13.33 -1.35 3.23
C PRO A 256 -14.04 -2.33 2.28
N ALA A 257 -14.48 -3.46 2.78
CA ALA A 257 -15.28 -4.41 2.00
C ALA A 257 -16.58 -3.77 1.49
N THR A 258 -17.14 -2.86 2.25
CA THR A 258 -18.25 -1.99 1.88
C THR A 258 -18.13 -0.64 2.60
N ALA A 259 -18.63 0.43 1.97
CA ALA A 259 -18.70 1.75 2.60
C ALA A 259 -19.93 1.93 3.50
N ARG A 260 -20.82 0.95 3.58
CA ARG A 260 -22.05 1.02 4.40
C ARG A 260 -21.89 0.29 5.72
N PRO A 261 -22.38 0.85 6.83
CA PRO A 261 -22.39 0.17 8.12
C PRO A 261 -23.17 -1.16 8.06
N ALA A 262 -22.61 -2.19 8.67
CA ALA A 262 -23.27 -3.51 8.79
C ALA A 262 -22.96 -4.16 10.13
N THR A 263 -23.84 -4.97 10.63
CA THR A 263 -23.66 -5.73 11.86
C THR A 263 -23.34 -7.19 11.52
N LEU A 264 -22.30 -7.74 12.14
CA LEU A 264 -21.98 -9.15 12.01
C LEU A 264 -22.93 -9.96 12.87
N CYS A 265 -23.54 -10.98 12.26
CA CYS A 265 -24.44 -11.92 12.91
C CYS A 265 -23.85 -13.31 12.83
N ALA A 266 -23.93 -14.09 13.92
CA ALA A 266 -23.53 -15.48 13.95
C ALA A 266 -24.70 -16.38 14.29
N ARG A 267 -24.91 -17.43 13.50
CA ARG A 267 -25.81 -18.55 13.80
C ARG A 267 -24.99 -19.66 14.45
N LEU A 268 -25.44 -20.11 15.61
CA LEU A 268 -24.79 -21.14 16.40
C LEU A 268 -25.39 -22.53 16.16
N SER A 269 -24.62 -23.56 16.53
CA SER A 269 -25.02 -24.99 16.42
C SER A 269 -26.24 -25.36 17.28
N ASP A 270 -26.56 -24.57 18.30
CA ASP A 270 -27.74 -24.72 19.13
C ASP A 270 -28.99 -23.98 18.60
N GLY A 271 -28.86 -23.33 17.44
CA GLY A 271 -29.92 -22.56 16.78
C GLY A 271 -30.06 -21.11 17.21
N ARG A 272 -29.28 -20.66 18.22
CA ARG A 272 -29.25 -19.23 18.59
C ARG A 272 -28.60 -18.39 17.52
N THR A 273 -29.00 -17.11 17.45
CA THR A 273 -28.34 -16.10 16.64
C THR A 273 -27.79 -15.01 17.56
N ILE A 274 -26.54 -14.64 17.36
CA ILE A 274 -25.86 -13.56 18.07
C ILE A 274 -25.65 -12.41 17.08
N GLN A 275 -25.88 -11.17 17.53
CA GLN A 275 -25.64 -9.96 16.76
C GLN A 275 -24.55 -9.15 17.43
N GLY A 276 -23.59 -8.66 16.62
CA GLY A 276 -22.44 -7.89 17.08
C GLY A 276 -21.25 -8.77 17.43
N GLU A 277 -20.12 -8.46 16.81
CA GLU A 277 -18.85 -9.16 16.93
C GLU A 277 -18.36 -9.22 18.40
N SER A 278 -18.46 -8.10 19.11
CA SER A 278 -18.04 -7.99 20.52
C SER A 278 -18.78 -8.95 21.47
N GLN A 279 -19.91 -9.48 21.05
CA GLN A 279 -20.72 -10.42 21.84
C GLN A 279 -20.29 -11.89 21.67
N PHE A 280 -19.52 -12.22 20.63
CA PHE A 280 -19.18 -13.63 20.33
C PHE A 280 -18.45 -14.29 21.51
N LYS A 281 -17.41 -13.67 22.05
CA LYS A 281 -16.64 -14.22 23.18
C LYS A 281 -17.48 -14.55 24.42
N THR A 282 -18.57 -13.81 24.60
CA THR A 282 -19.41 -13.94 25.82
C THR A 282 -20.61 -14.83 25.62
N LEU A 283 -21.21 -14.83 24.42
CA LEU A 283 -22.51 -15.46 24.19
C LEU A 283 -22.45 -16.80 23.48
N VAL A 284 -21.33 -17.15 22.83
CA VAL A 284 -21.18 -18.45 22.16
C VAL A 284 -21.25 -19.60 23.19
N GLY A 285 -20.54 -19.49 24.33
CA GLY A 285 -20.51 -20.51 25.35
C GLY A 285 -19.95 -21.83 24.82
N ASP A 286 -20.67 -22.94 25.05
CA ASP A 286 -20.29 -24.30 24.61
C ASP A 286 -20.73 -24.61 23.16
N ALA A 287 -21.49 -23.72 22.52
CA ALA A 287 -21.89 -23.87 21.12
C ALA A 287 -20.74 -23.52 20.17
N HIS A 288 -20.91 -23.83 18.87
CA HIS A 288 -19.96 -23.40 17.84
C HIS A 288 -20.66 -22.47 16.85
N ILE A 289 -19.88 -21.60 16.21
CA ILE A 289 -20.37 -20.77 15.11
C ILE A 289 -20.49 -21.65 13.85
N GLU A 290 -21.70 -21.83 13.35
CA GLU A 290 -21.94 -22.57 12.09
C GLU A 290 -21.82 -21.67 10.88
N GLN A 291 -22.34 -20.45 10.98
CA GLN A 291 -22.40 -19.50 9.88
C GLN A 291 -22.40 -18.06 10.40
N VAL A 292 -21.71 -17.18 9.67
CA VAL A 292 -21.81 -15.74 9.88
C VAL A 292 -22.42 -15.05 8.66
N SER A 293 -23.07 -13.93 8.89
CA SER A 293 -23.71 -13.09 7.87
C SER A 293 -23.62 -11.62 8.26
N LEU A 294 -23.81 -10.73 7.30
CA LEU A 294 -23.93 -9.28 7.54
C LEU A 294 -25.41 -8.88 7.53
N ASP A 295 -25.74 -7.93 8.38
CA ASP A 295 -27.06 -7.31 8.41
C ASP A 295 -26.89 -5.78 8.22
N PRO A 296 -27.40 -5.20 7.09
CA PRO A 296 -28.13 -5.85 5.99
C PRO A 296 -27.24 -6.74 5.12
N PRO A 297 -27.82 -7.77 4.42
CA PRO A 297 -27.04 -8.72 3.63
C PRO A 297 -26.61 -8.17 2.26
N ASP A 298 -27.40 -7.31 1.65
CA ASP A 298 -27.18 -6.78 0.29
C ASP A 298 -26.37 -5.48 0.33
N LEU A 299 -25.09 -5.62 0.64
CA LEU A 299 -24.18 -4.48 0.74
C LEU A 299 -23.41 -4.30 -0.56
N PRO A 300 -23.28 -3.07 -1.07
CA PRO A 300 -22.44 -2.78 -2.24
C PRO A 300 -20.97 -2.85 -1.87
N ALA A 301 -20.16 -3.47 -2.73
CA ALA A 301 -18.71 -3.36 -2.68
C ALA A 301 -18.24 -2.06 -3.37
N LEU A 302 -17.01 -1.64 -3.09
CA LEU A 302 -16.36 -0.58 -3.85
C LEU A 302 -15.83 -1.13 -5.18
N ASP A 303 -16.09 -0.43 -6.28
CA ASP A 303 -15.60 -0.83 -7.61
C ASP A 303 -14.08 -1.01 -7.65
N ALA A 304 -13.33 -0.13 -6.98
CA ALA A 304 -11.89 -0.22 -6.88
C ALA A 304 -11.38 -1.49 -6.17
N ALA A 305 -12.14 -2.03 -5.22
CA ALA A 305 -11.85 -3.30 -4.58
C ALA A 305 -12.10 -4.48 -5.53
N LEU A 306 -13.20 -4.43 -6.28
CA LEU A 306 -13.53 -5.45 -7.29
C LEU A 306 -12.51 -5.47 -8.43
N ASP A 307 -12.08 -4.31 -8.90
CA ASP A 307 -11.04 -4.20 -9.93
C ASP A 307 -9.70 -4.77 -9.44
N ALA A 308 -9.33 -4.49 -8.18
CA ALA A 308 -8.13 -5.06 -7.59
C ALA A 308 -8.18 -6.59 -7.53
N ILE A 309 -9.33 -7.19 -7.19
CA ILE A 309 -9.51 -8.66 -7.17
C ILE A 309 -9.35 -9.25 -8.58
N ARG A 310 -9.96 -8.62 -9.59
CA ARG A 310 -9.88 -9.09 -11.00
C ARG A 310 -8.45 -9.06 -11.53
N ASP A 311 -7.70 -8.05 -11.13
CA ASP A 311 -6.33 -7.77 -11.60
C ASP A 311 -5.25 -8.46 -10.75
N ALA A 312 -5.60 -9.18 -9.70
CA ALA A 312 -4.66 -9.77 -8.77
C ALA A 312 -3.78 -10.86 -9.39
N ASP A 313 -2.52 -10.94 -8.99
CA ASP A 313 -1.62 -12.06 -9.24
C ASP A 313 -1.74 -13.13 -8.15
N VAL A 314 -2.11 -12.73 -6.94
CA VAL A 314 -2.40 -13.59 -5.79
C VAL A 314 -3.40 -12.89 -4.86
N ILE A 315 -4.30 -13.68 -4.30
CA ILE A 315 -5.27 -13.25 -3.30
C ILE A 315 -4.96 -13.95 -1.98
N VAL A 316 -4.86 -13.18 -0.89
CA VAL A 316 -4.51 -13.69 0.44
C VAL A 316 -5.69 -13.48 1.39
N LEU A 317 -6.11 -14.52 2.05
CA LEU A 317 -7.11 -14.48 3.12
C LEU A 317 -6.40 -14.52 4.48
N GLY A 318 -6.51 -13.45 5.25
CA GLY A 318 -5.83 -13.30 6.54
C GLY A 318 -4.36 -12.84 6.44
N PRO A 319 -3.54 -13.09 7.50
CA PRO A 319 -3.93 -13.70 8.77
C PRO A 319 -4.91 -12.86 9.58
N GLY A 320 -5.65 -13.50 10.47
CA GLY A 320 -6.64 -12.85 11.33
C GLY A 320 -7.64 -13.85 11.89
N SER A 321 -8.54 -13.36 12.74
CA SER A 321 -9.65 -14.15 13.29
C SER A 321 -10.56 -14.67 12.18
N LEU A 322 -10.91 -15.95 12.26
CA LEU A 322 -11.64 -16.60 11.19
C LEU A 322 -13.02 -15.96 10.97
N TYR A 323 -13.83 -15.86 12.02
CA TYR A 323 -15.21 -15.41 11.95
C TYR A 323 -15.41 -13.91 12.12
N THR A 324 -14.42 -13.20 12.66
CA THR A 324 -14.54 -11.76 12.94
C THR A 324 -13.71 -10.89 12.01
N SER A 325 -12.67 -11.43 11.36
CA SER A 325 -11.82 -10.65 10.46
C SER A 325 -11.81 -11.17 9.02
N ILE A 326 -11.61 -12.48 8.82
CA ILE A 326 -11.42 -13.05 7.47
C ILE A 326 -12.76 -13.23 6.77
N ILE A 327 -13.67 -14.03 7.33
CA ILE A 327 -14.96 -14.32 6.69
C ILE A 327 -15.79 -13.04 6.49
N PRO A 328 -15.88 -12.08 7.43
CA PRO A 328 -16.67 -10.86 7.21
C PRO A 328 -16.24 -10.05 5.99
N ALA A 329 -14.95 -10.05 5.63
CA ALA A 329 -14.47 -9.41 4.41
C ALA A 329 -14.96 -10.11 3.13
N LEU A 330 -15.39 -11.39 3.23
CA LEU A 330 -15.90 -12.18 2.11
C LEU A 330 -17.43 -12.09 1.94
N LEU A 331 -18.15 -11.60 2.96
CA LEU A 331 -19.62 -11.67 3.00
C LEU A 331 -20.33 -10.65 2.11
N VAL A 332 -19.61 -9.68 1.54
CA VAL A 332 -20.19 -8.73 0.58
C VAL A 332 -20.40 -9.45 -0.76
N PRO A 333 -21.63 -9.58 -1.29
CA PRO A 333 -21.94 -10.46 -2.41
C PRO A 333 -21.04 -10.26 -3.63
N ALA A 334 -20.83 -9.02 -4.05
CA ALA A 334 -19.98 -8.71 -5.21
C ALA A 334 -18.50 -9.08 -5.00
N ILE A 335 -17.99 -9.01 -3.75
CA ILE A 335 -16.63 -9.47 -3.41
C ILE A 335 -16.56 -11.00 -3.53
N THR A 336 -17.53 -11.72 -2.97
CA THR A 336 -17.60 -13.18 -3.07
C THR A 336 -17.63 -13.64 -4.54
N GLU A 337 -18.47 -13.02 -5.37
CA GLU A 337 -18.55 -13.29 -6.81
C GLU A 337 -17.22 -13.02 -7.52
N ALA A 338 -16.58 -11.88 -7.24
CA ALA A 338 -15.30 -11.52 -7.83
C ALA A 338 -14.19 -12.52 -7.43
N LEU A 339 -14.14 -12.95 -6.16
CA LEU A 339 -13.19 -13.95 -5.67
C LEU A 339 -13.42 -15.33 -6.31
N CYS A 340 -14.69 -15.75 -6.48
CA CYS A 340 -15.01 -16.98 -7.17
C CYS A 340 -14.59 -16.98 -8.65
N ALA A 341 -14.73 -15.83 -9.31
CA ALA A 341 -14.38 -15.64 -10.73
C ALA A 341 -12.89 -15.36 -10.96
N ALA A 342 -12.13 -15.00 -9.92
CA ALA A 342 -10.72 -14.63 -10.04
C ALA A 342 -9.85 -15.78 -10.57
N SER A 343 -8.97 -15.48 -11.50
CA SER A 343 -7.95 -16.43 -12.01
C SER A 343 -6.76 -16.58 -11.06
N ALA A 344 -6.55 -15.60 -10.18
CA ALA A 344 -5.49 -15.63 -9.19
C ALA A 344 -5.71 -16.73 -8.16
N PRO A 345 -4.64 -17.43 -7.69
CA PRO A 345 -4.75 -18.38 -6.61
C PRO A 345 -5.12 -17.68 -5.31
N ILE A 346 -5.99 -18.33 -4.52
CA ILE A 346 -6.34 -17.88 -3.17
C ILE A 346 -5.45 -18.62 -2.17
N VAL A 347 -4.75 -17.85 -1.34
CA VAL A 347 -3.86 -18.34 -0.28
C VAL A 347 -4.52 -18.01 1.07
N TYR A 348 -4.90 -19.02 1.82
CA TYR A 348 -5.34 -18.84 3.20
C TYR A 348 -4.14 -18.92 4.16
N VAL A 349 -3.97 -17.93 5.00
CA VAL A 349 -2.98 -17.92 6.09
C VAL A 349 -3.68 -18.34 7.36
N ALA A 350 -3.42 -19.55 7.82
CA ALA A 350 -4.07 -20.11 9.01
C ALA A 350 -3.66 -19.35 10.28
N SER A 351 -4.59 -19.19 11.21
CA SER A 351 -4.32 -18.65 12.55
C SER A 351 -3.28 -19.51 13.27
N LEU A 352 -2.50 -18.89 14.15
CA LEU A 352 -1.52 -19.61 14.97
C LEU A 352 -2.17 -20.36 16.13
N MET A 353 -3.19 -19.75 16.69
CA MET A 353 -3.93 -20.24 17.86
C MET A 353 -5.42 -20.26 17.52
N THR A 354 -6.17 -21.13 18.20
CA THR A 354 -7.62 -21.00 18.26
C THR A 354 -8.01 -19.77 19.05
N GLU A 355 -9.20 -19.27 18.84
CA GLU A 355 -9.72 -18.08 19.55
C GLU A 355 -10.91 -18.50 20.42
N PRO A 356 -10.82 -18.30 21.76
CA PRO A 356 -11.90 -18.64 22.68
C PRO A 356 -13.20 -17.93 22.31
N GLY A 357 -14.30 -18.71 22.23
CA GLY A 357 -15.61 -18.21 21.82
C GLY A 357 -15.82 -18.04 20.32
N GLU A 358 -14.78 -18.30 19.49
CA GLU A 358 -14.91 -18.28 18.04
C GLU A 358 -14.54 -19.64 17.42
N THR A 359 -13.30 -20.08 17.64
CA THR A 359 -12.74 -21.28 16.99
C THR A 359 -12.24 -22.31 17.99
N THR A 360 -12.73 -22.28 19.24
CA THR A 360 -12.40 -23.28 20.25
C THR A 360 -12.69 -24.69 19.74
N GLY A 361 -11.68 -25.57 19.78
CA GLY A 361 -11.81 -26.97 19.34
C GLY A 361 -11.86 -27.17 17.82
N LEU A 362 -11.82 -26.12 17.01
CA LEU A 362 -11.77 -26.26 15.56
C LEU A 362 -10.39 -26.69 15.10
N THR A 363 -10.37 -27.57 14.11
CA THR A 363 -9.17 -28.03 13.39
C THR A 363 -8.87 -27.11 12.20
N LEU A 364 -7.69 -27.27 11.58
CA LEU A 364 -7.38 -26.59 10.32
C LEU A 364 -8.40 -26.89 9.22
N GLU A 365 -8.90 -28.12 9.17
CA GLU A 365 -9.93 -28.52 8.20
C GLU A 365 -11.21 -27.76 8.41
N ASP A 366 -11.66 -27.62 9.66
CA ASP A 366 -12.86 -26.85 10.00
C ASP A 366 -12.72 -25.38 9.58
N HIS A 367 -11.51 -24.79 9.72
CA HIS A 367 -11.23 -23.44 9.22
C HIS A 367 -11.39 -23.35 7.70
N VAL A 368 -10.80 -24.28 6.95
CA VAL A 368 -10.89 -24.30 5.49
C VAL A 368 -12.33 -24.58 5.01
N ASP A 369 -13.05 -25.45 5.71
CA ASP A 369 -14.45 -25.75 5.41
C ASP A 369 -15.35 -24.54 5.71
N ALA A 370 -15.10 -23.81 6.78
CA ALA A 370 -15.80 -22.56 7.09
C ALA A 370 -15.58 -21.51 5.99
N ILE A 371 -14.33 -21.31 5.55
CA ILE A 371 -14.01 -20.40 4.44
C ILE A 371 -14.72 -20.89 3.16
N THR A 372 -14.60 -22.15 2.82
CA THR A 372 -15.19 -22.73 1.61
C THR A 372 -16.72 -22.58 1.60
N ARG A 373 -17.36 -22.76 2.74
CA ARG A 373 -18.82 -22.62 2.90
C ARG A 373 -19.30 -21.20 2.64
N HIS A 374 -18.56 -20.18 3.12
CA HIS A 374 -18.94 -18.78 2.97
C HIS A 374 -18.51 -18.18 1.62
N LEU A 375 -17.37 -18.62 1.09
CA LEU A 375 -16.84 -18.14 -0.18
C LEU A 375 -17.41 -18.89 -1.40
N GLY A 376 -17.76 -20.17 -1.25
CA GLY A 376 -18.12 -21.04 -2.39
C GLY A 376 -16.92 -21.59 -3.18
N ARG A 377 -15.68 -21.24 -2.78
CA ARG A 377 -14.42 -21.70 -3.40
C ARG A 377 -13.42 -22.10 -2.31
N THR A 378 -12.80 -23.28 -2.47
CA THR A 378 -11.76 -23.72 -1.54
C THR A 378 -10.44 -23.06 -1.90
N PRO A 379 -9.70 -22.48 -0.93
CA PRO A 379 -8.37 -21.90 -1.18
C PRO A 379 -7.42 -22.91 -1.86
N GLU A 380 -6.67 -22.47 -2.86
CA GLU A 380 -5.69 -23.28 -3.56
C GLU A 380 -4.48 -23.60 -2.69
N HIS A 381 -4.12 -22.67 -1.80
CA HIS A 381 -3.00 -22.84 -0.88
C HIS A 381 -3.40 -22.47 0.55
N VAL A 382 -2.89 -23.23 1.51
CA VAL A 382 -3.08 -23.00 2.94
C VAL A 382 -1.69 -22.94 3.60
N LEU A 383 -1.32 -21.78 4.12
CA LEU A 383 -0.06 -21.58 4.84
C LEU A 383 -0.27 -21.88 6.32
N VAL A 384 0.52 -22.81 6.85
CA VAL A 384 0.47 -23.23 8.25
C VAL A 384 1.83 -23.08 8.89
N ASN A 385 1.85 -22.52 10.08
CA ASN A 385 3.09 -22.37 10.83
C ASN A 385 3.57 -23.72 11.39
N SER A 386 4.87 -24.01 11.20
CA SER A 386 5.53 -25.21 11.74
C SER A 386 6.28 -24.98 13.04
N THR A 387 6.53 -23.73 13.40
CA THR A 387 7.33 -23.38 14.58
C THR A 387 6.46 -23.40 15.83
N VAL A 388 6.77 -24.22 16.80
CA VAL A 388 6.08 -24.23 18.08
C VAL A 388 6.53 -23.01 18.89
N PRO A 389 5.61 -22.18 19.43
CA PRO A 389 5.96 -21.10 20.35
C PRO A 389 6.69 -21.61 21.60
N SER A 390 7.40 -20.71 22.29
CA SER A 390 8.07 -21.06 23.56
C SER A 390 7.04 -21.48 24.63
N PRO A 391 7.43 -22.32 25.61
CA PRO A 391 6.53 -22.78 26.66
C PRO A 391 5.82 -21.62 27.38
N ASP A 392 6.55 -20.56 27.72
CA ASP A 392 5.99 -19.38 28.40
C ASP A 392 4.89 -18.67 27.57
N VAL A 393 5.02 -18.70 26.24
CA VAL A 393 4.01 -18.17 25.31
C VAL A 393 2.82 -19.11 25.28
N MET A 394 3.05 -20.42 25.18
CA MET A 394 1.99 -21.41 25.17
C MET A 394 1.17 -21.39 26.46
N ASP A 395 1.81 -21.30 27.61
CA ASP A 395 1.14 -21.27 28.92
C ASP A 395 0.21 -20.04 29.05
N ARG A 396 0.63 -18.89 28.52
CA ARG A 396 -0.23 -17.68 28.51
C ARG A 396 -1.48 -17.88 27.67
N TYR A 397 -1.35 -18.45 26.47
CA TYR A 397 -2.47 -18.70 25.57
C TYR A 397 -3.41 -19.80 26.12
N HIS A 398 -2.86 -20.85 26.70
CA HIS A 398 -3.66 -21.88 27.39
C HIS A 398 -4.45 -21.32 28.58
N ALA A 399 -3.86 -20.38 29.35
CA ALA A 399 -4.56 -19.69 30.43
C ALA A 399 -5.75 -18.84 29.92
N GLU A 400 -5.70 -18.38 28.67
CA GLU A 400 -6.80 -17.69 27.99
C GLU A 400 -7.78 -18.64 27.29
N GLY A 401 -7.54 -19.97 27.32
CA GLY A 401 -8.34 -20.98 26.66
C GLY A 401 -8.08 -21.13 25.14
N ALA A 402 -6.94 -20.60 24.66
CA ALA A 402 -6.53 -20.74 23.27
C ALA A 402 -5.56 -21.93 23.12
N GLU A 403 -5.72 -22.67 22.03
CA GLU A 403 -4.89 -23.82 21.69
C GLU A 403 -4.09 -23.55 20.40
N PHE A 404 -2.88 -24.12 20.32
CA PHE A 404 -2.08 -24.01 19.12
C PHE A 404 -2.72 -24.82 17.96
N LEU A 405 -2.97 -24.15 16.84
CA LEU A 405 -3.58 -24.79 15.67
C LEU A 405 -2.55 -25.67 14.97
N THR A 406 -2.69 -26.98 15.13
CA THR A 406 -1.78 -27.97 14.56
C THR A 406 -2.39 -28.71 13.39
N LEU A 407 -1.52 -29.25 12.55
CA LEU A 407 -1.89 -30.25 11.54
C LEU A 407 -2.08 -31.61 12.19
N ASN A 408 -3.28 -31.91 12.65
CA ASN A 408 -3.63 -33.26 13.08
C ASN A 408 -4.07 -34.09 11.87
N GLY A 409 -3.07 -34.50 11.04
CA GLY A 409 -3.32 -35.36 9.90
C GLY A 409 -4.21 -34.69 8.84
N ALA A 410 -3.63 -33.79 8.03
CA ALA A 410 -4.40 -33.17 6.95
C ALA A 410 -5.22 -34.22 6.19
N SER A 411 -6.52 -34.01 6.09
CA SER A 411 -7.41 -34.90 5.37
C SER A 411 -6.93 -35.08 3.92
N ARG A 412 -7.44 -36.11 3.29
CA ARG A 412 -7.16 -36.37 1.88
C ARG A 412 -7.57 -35.20 0.98
N ALA A 413 -8.52 -34.38 1.42
CA ALA A 413 -9.03 -33.21 0.71
C ALA A 413 -8.05 -32.03 0.67
N LEU A 414 -7.22 -31.85 1.71
CA LEU A 414 -6.23 -30.77 1.80
C LEU A 414 -4.82 -31.17 1.31
N ARG A 415 -4.61 -32.46 0.91
CA ARG A 415 -3.32 -32.91 0.40
C ARG A 415 -2.89 -32.11 -0.84
N GLY A 416 -1.67 -31.57 -0.80
CA GLY A 416 -1.10 -30.76 -1.87
C GLY A 416 -1.49 -29.28 -1.82
N ARG A 417 -2.39 -28.87 -0.92
CA ARG A 417 -2.74 -27.46 -0.69
C ARG A 417 -2.07 -26.87 0.51
N VAL A 418 -1.69 -27.68 1.51
CA VAL A 418 -1.09 -27.23 2.76
C VAL A 418 0.41 -27.09 2.61
N HIS A 419 0.91 -25.93 2.97
CA HIS A 419 2.35 -25.58 3.04
C HIS A 419 2.71 -25.28 4.48
N THR A 420 3.51 -26.17 5.08
CA THR A 420 3.96 -26.04 6.47
C THR A 420 5.33 -25.37 6.50
N LEU A 421 5.43 -24.18 7.06
CA LEU A 421 6.60 -23.31 7.02
C LEU A 421 6.86 -22.64 8.38
N PRO A 422 8.11 -22.27 8.72
CA PRO A 422 8.39 -21.49 9.92
C PRO A 422 7.95 -20.03 9.72
N LEU A 423 6.75 -19.69 10.21
CA LEU A 423 6.12 -18.40 9.97
C LEU A 423 6.13 -17.48 11.19
N ILE A 424 6.69 -17.91 12.32
CA ILE A 424 6.77 -17.11 13.55
C ILE A 424 8.19 -17.12 14.16
N HIS A 425 8.47 -16.10 14.97
CA HIS A 425 9.54 -16.17 15.94
C HIS A 425 9.07 -16.93 17.20
N PRO A 426 9.85 -17.87 17.78
CA PRO A 426 9.40 -18.71 18.89
C PRO A 426 8.89 -17.93 20.11
N ASP A 427 9.48 -16.76 20.40
CA ASP A 427 9.12 -15.94 21.56
C ASP A 427 7.90 -15.02 21.33
N LEU A 428 7.33 -15.08 20.12
CA LEU A 428 6.19 -14.25 19.73
C LEU A 428 5.13 -15.14 19.06
N ALA A 429 3.94 -15.26 19.65
CA ALA A 429 2.82 -15.94 18.99
C ALA A 429 2.18 -15.00 17.93
N ARG A 430 3.00 -14.58 16.98
CA ARG A 430 2.58 -13.68 15.88
C ARG A 430 3.38 -14.01 14.63
N HIS A 431 2.73 -13.94 13.49
CA HIS A 431 3.41 -14.15 12.21
C HIS A 431 4.57 -13.15 12.02
N ASP A 432 5.69 -13.67 11.53
CA ASP A 432 6.80 -12.86 11.05
C ASP A 432 6.45 -12.29 9.67
N PRO A 433 6.43 -10.95 9.50
CA PRO A 433 6.03 -10.34 8.23
C PRO A 433 6.89 -10.76 7.03
N ALA A 434 8.21 -10.89 7.22
CA ALA A 434 9.12 -11.22 6.13
C ALA A 434 8.98 -12.69 5.71
N ALA A 435 8.91 -13.62 6.67
CA ALA A 435 8.71 -15.04 6.42
C ALA A 435 7.37 -15.29 5.71
N LEU A 436 6.30 -14.59 6.15
CA LEU A 436 4.97 -14.70 5.56
C LEU A 436 4.94 -14.23 4.11
N VAL A 437 5.50 -13.06 3.84
CA VAL A 437 5.58 -12.49 2.48
C VAL A 437 6.42 -13.39 1.57
N HIS A 438 7.56 -13.87 2.05
CA HIS A 438 8.39 -14.80 1.28
C HIS A 438 7.62 -16.08 0.90
N ALA A 439 6.86 -16.64 1.84
CA ALA A 439 6.02 -17.81 1.58
C ALA A 439 4.93 -17.52 0.52
N ILE A 440 4.22 -16.40 0.64
CA ILE A 440 3.16 -16.00 -0.29
C ILE A 440 3.72 -15.76 -1.70
N LEU A 441 4.79 -14.96 -1.81
CA LEU A 441 5.40 -14.64 -3.10
C LEU A 441 6.00 -15.88 -3.79
N GLY A 442 6.45 -16.86 -3.01
CA GLY A 442 6.92 -18.14 -3.52
C GLY A 442 5.84 -19.02 -4.19
N LEU A 443 4.56 -18.73 -3.93
CA LEU A 443 3.41 -19.41 -4.54
C LEU A 443 2.95 -18.76 -5.85
N ILE A 444 3.43 -17.57 -6.16
CA ILE A 444 3.11 -16.90 -7.43
C ILE A 444 3.88 -17.57 -8.56
N PRO A 445 3.22 -17.93 -9.68
CA PRO A 445 3.91 -18.48 -10.85
C PRO A 445 5.06 -17.58 -11.32
N ARG A 446 6.26 -18.13 -11.50
CA ARG A 446 7.49 -17.38 -11.87
C ARG A 446 7.34 -16.49 -13.12
N ARG A 447 6.32 -16.72 -13.95
CA ARG A 447 6.03 -15.89 -15.14
C ARG A 447 5.55 -14.49 -14.79
N LEU A 448 5.11 -14.27 -13.55
CA LEU A 448 4.54 -13.00 -13.05
C LEU A 448 5.49 -12.24 -12.13
N LEU A 449 6.59 -12.88 -11.72
CA LEU A 449 7.63 -12.20 -10.93
C LEU A 449 8.53 -11.37 -11.85
N PRO A 450 8.93 -10.14 -11.47
CA PRO A 450 9.92 -9.39 -12.21
C PRO A 450 11.19 -10.24 -12.32
N VAL A 451 11.75 -10.31 -13.54
CA VAL A 451 13.00 -11.02 -13.79
C VAL A 451 14.05 -10.42 -12.87
N ASP A 452 14.63 -11.25 -11.98
CA ASP A 452 15.82 -10.89 -11.23
C ASP A 452 16.88 -10.44 -12.24
N VAL A 453 17.15 -9.16 -12.26
CA VAL A 453 18.34 -8.62 -12.94
C VAL A 453 19.48 -8.90 -11.96
N GLY A 454 20.09 -10.09 -12.13
CA GLY A 454 21.29 -10.51 -11.40
C GLY A 454 22.47 -9.56 -11.65
#